data_913224252dfe01bf658ebe93edf65a37
#
_entry.id   913224252dfe01bf658ebe93edf65a37
#
_cell.length_a   1.000
_cell.length_b   1.000
_cell.length_c   1.000
_cell.angle_alpha   90.00
_cell.angle_beta   90.00
_cell.angle_gamma   90.00
#
_symmetry.space_group_name_H-M   'P 1'
#
loop_
_entity.id
_entity.type
_entity.pdbx_description
1 polymer ?
#
loop_
_entity_poly.entity_id
_entity_poly.type
_entity_poly.pdbx_seq_one_letter_code
_entity_poly.pdbx_strand_id
1 'polypeptide(L)'
;LTGLPPEGQTYTRGTPNVWSAMSYDAKLNLIYLPTGNATPDFWAGERTALDDKYSSSIVAVDATTGQVRWHFQTTHHDLWDFDLPSQPLLYDLPDGTGGTTPVLVQTSKQGMIFMLNRESGEPLAEVQELPVPQGHVPGERYAPTQPHSTGMPNIGNQTLKESDMWGATPFDQLLCRIAFKDMQHQGVFTPPGMGPTLQFPGSLGGMNWGSVSIDPI
;
A
#
# COMPACT_ATOMS: atom_id res chain seq x y z
N LEU A 1 -0.64 -26.73 4.75
CA LEU A 1 -0.58 -25.41 4.13
C LEU A 1 -1.99 -24.81 4.14
N THR A 2 -2.26 -23.92 5.09
CA THR A 2 -3.55 -23.23 5.22
C THR A 2 -3.73 -22.07 4.24
N GLY A 3 -2.90 -21.99 3.21
CA GLY A 3 -2.95 -20.95 2.17
C GLY A 3 -3.32 -21.48 0.78
N LEU A 4 -3.67 -22.76 0.66
CA LEU A 4 -4.20 -23.25 -0.61
C LEU A 4 -5.63 -22.75 -0.82
N PRO A 5 -6.00 -22.38 -2.07
CA PRO A 5 -7.37 -21.99 -2.35
C PRO A 5 -8.34 -23.15 -2.01
N PRO A 6 -9.58 -22.84 -1.58
CA PRO A 6 -10.62 -23.84 -1.43
C PRO A 6 -10.83 -24.63 -2.73
N GLU A 7 -11.42 -25.83 -2.63
CA GLU A 7 -11.74 -26.64 -3.80
C GLU A 7 -12.59 -25.84 -4.81
N GLY A 8 -12.20 -25.88 -6.06
CA GLY A 8 -12.88 -25.15 -7.15
C GLY A 8 -12.52 -23.68 -7.28
N GLN A 9 -11.58 -23.16 -6.46
CA GLN A 9 -11.05 -21.80 -6.58
C GLN A 9 -9.56 -21.84 -6.94
N THR A 10 -9.10 -20.82 -7.66
CA THR A 10 -7.69 -20.68 -8.05
C THR A 10 -7.25 -19.23 -7.89
N TYR A 11 -5.95 -19.02 -7.67
CA TYR A 11 -5.34 -17.71 -7.84
C TYR A 11 -5.15 -17.41 -9.32
N THR A 12 -5.19 -16.12 -9.68
CA THR A 12 -4.74 -15.69 -11.01
C THR A 12 -3.22 -15.86 -11.14
N ARG A 13 -2.71 -15.88 -12.36
CA ARG A 13 -1.27 -15.86 -12.57
C ARG A 13 -0.72 -14.50 -12.16
N GLY A 14 0.41 -14.49 -11.44
CA GLY A 14 1.00 -13.24 -10.92
C GLY A 14 0.28 -12.69 -9.70
N THR A 15 -0.43 -13.54 -8.95
CA THR A 15 -1.02 -13.21 -7.64
C THR A 15 0.01 -12.62 -6.67
N PRO A 16 -0.39 -12.00 -5.54
CA PRO A 16 0.52 -11.25 -4.68
C PRO A 16 1.84 -11.97 -4.42
N ASN A 17 2.92 -11.27 -4.61
CA ASN A 17 4.28 -11.76 -4.41
C ASN A 17 5.03 -10.88 -3.42
N VAL A 18 6.22 -11.30 -3.02
CA VAL A 18 7.13 -10.53 -2.15
C VAL A 18 8.42 -10.29 -2.94
N TRP A 19 8.59 -9.10 -3.49
CA TRP A 19 9.75 -8.75 -4.28
C TRP A 19 10.76 -7.88 -3.53
N SER A 20 10.37 -7.31 -2.39
CA SER A 20 11.28 -6.62 -1.48
C SER A 20 11.77 -7.53 -0.34
N ALA A 21 12.75 -7.05 0.43
CA ALA A 21 13.27 -7.80 1.56
C ALA A 21 12.20 -8.02 2.66
N MET A 22 12.20 -9.21 3.23
CA MET A 22 11.36 -9.58 4.39
C MET A 22 12.11 -9.29 5.70
N SER A 23 11.37 -9.20 6.81
CA SER A 23 11.93 -9.09 8.16
C SER A 23 11.53 -10.27 9.02
N TYR A 24 12.42 -10.67 9.92
CA TYR A 24 12.19 -11.78 10.84
C TYR A 24 12.37 -11.35 12.29
N ASP A 25 11.40 -11.69 13.14
CA ASP A 25 11.48 -11.52 14.59
C ASP A 25 11.71 -12.88 15.27
N ALA A 26 12.91 -13.08 15.83
CA ALA A 26 13.27 -14.33 16.47
C ALA A 26 12.54 -14.57 17.81
N LYS A 27 12.10 -13.51 18.50
CA LYS A 27 11.36 -13.62 19.75
C LYS A 27 9.93 -14.12 19.53
N LEU A 28 9.27 -13.58 18.50
CA LEU A 28 7.90 -13.93 18.13
C LEU A 28 7.83 -15.11 17.15
N ASN A 29 8.96 -15.50 16.58
CA ASN A 29 9.07 -16.50 15.51
C ASN A 29 8.17 -16.13 14.28
N LEU A 30 8.16 -14.84 13.92
CA LEU A 30 7.35 -14.31 12.81
C LEU A 30 8.23 -13.76 11.70
N ILE A 31 7.84 -14.07 10.47
CA ILE A 31 8.35 -13.42 9.24
C ILE A 31 7.30 -12.44 8.75
N TYR A 32 7.70 -11.21 8.45
CA TYR A 32 6.84 -10.16 7.91
C TYR A 32 7.11 -10.00 6.43
N LEU A 33 6.07 -10.25 5.63
CA LEU A 33 6.08 -10.23 4.19
C LEU A 33 5.42 -8.95 3.69
N PRO A 34 6.16 -8.01 3.09
CA PRO A 34 5.55 -6.88 2.40
C PRO A 34 5.13 -7.34 1.00
N THR A 35 3.82 -7.51 0.78
CA THR A 35 3.32 -8.06 -0.47
C THR A 35 3.08 -6.98 -1.51
N GLY A 36 3.27 -7.34 -2.76
CA GLY A 36 2.91 -6.53 -3.91
C GLY A 36 1.46 -6.69 -4.31
N ASN A 37 1.06 -5.94 -5.33
CA ASN A 37 -0.26 -5.98 -5.92
C ASN A 37 -0.54 -7.34 -6.61
N ALA A 38 -1.80 -7.69 -6.74
CA ALA A 38 -2.24 -8.82 -7.55
C ALA A 38 -2.38 -8.39 -9.01
N THR A 39 -2.05 -9.29 -9.92
CA THR A 39 -2.19 -9.08 -11.38
C THR A 39 -3.62 -9.34 -11.84
N PRO A 40 -4.14 -8.59 -12.81
CA PRO A 40 -3.60 -7.41 -13.50
C PRO A 40 -3.58 -6.15 -12.63
N ASP A 41 -2.59 -5.25 -12.82
CA ASP A 41 -2.32 -4.16 -11.87
C ASP A 41 -3.37 -3.04 -11.90
N PHE A 42 -3.82 -2.63 -13.08
CA PHE A 42 -4.69 -1.44 -13.27
C PHE A 42 -6.13 -1.77 -13.61
N TRP A 43 -6.45 -3.05 -13.72
CA TRP A 43 -7.80 -3.56 -13.91
C TRP A 43 -7.95 -4.93 -13.28
N ALA A 44 -8.86 -5.08 -12.37
CA ALA A 44 -8.97 -6.24 -11.51
C ALA A 44 -10.23 -7.11 -11.79
N GLY A 45 -10.88 -6.91 -12.92
CA GLY A 45 -12.12 -7.61 -13.26
C GLY A 45 -12.01 -9.14 -13.29
N GLU A 46 -10.80 -9.68 -13.47
CA GLU A 46 -10.53 -11.13 -13.45
C GLU A 46 -9.98 -11.62 -12.10
N ARG A 47 -9.68 -10.73 -11.14
CA ARG A 47 -9.17 -11.13 -9.84
C ARG A 47 -10.26 -11.79 -9.00
N THR A 48 -9.88 -12.80 -8.25
CA THR A 48 -10.73 -13.44 -7.24
C THR A 48 -10.58 -12.76 -5.87
N ALA A 49 -11.48 -13.10 -4.94
CA ALA A 49 -11.32 -12.63 -3.55
C ALA A 49 -10.04 -13.15 -2.87
N LEU A 50 -9.46 -14.26 -3.36
CA LEU A 50 -8.18 -14.78 -2.87
C LEU A 50 -7.01 -13.90 -3.30
N ASP A 51 -7.03 -13.41 -4.54
CA ASP A 51 -5.99 -12.51 -5.06
C ASP A 51 -5.98 -11.20 -4.27
N ASP A 52 -7.14 -10.64 -3.96
CA ASP A 52 -7.27 -9.41 -3.18
C ASP A 52 -6.85 -9.56 -1.71
N LYS A 53 -7.02 -10.75 -1.12
CA LYS A 53 -6.89 -10.96 0.32
C LYS A 53 -5.55 -10.55 0.91
N TYR A 54 -4.46 -10.83 0.19
CA TYR A 54 -3.10 -10.55 0.64
C TYR A 54 -2.36 -9.59 -0.30
N SER A 55 -3.07 -8.96 -1.22
CA SER A 55 -2.54 -7.92 -2.10
C SER A 55 -2.20 -6.68 -1.30
N SER A 56 -1.09 -6.02 -1.64
CA SER A 56 -0.65 -4.73 -1.06
C SER A 56 -0.79 -4.70 0.47
N SER A 57 -0.22 -5.73 1.12
CA SER A 57 -0.41 -6.02 2.55
C SER A 57 0.90 -6.31 3.27
N ILE A 58 0.91 -6.09 4.58
CA ILE A 58 1.89 -6.71 5.48
C ILE A 58 1.30 -8.03 5.94
N VAL A 59 1.98 -9.15 5.71
CA VAL A 59 1.51 -10.47 6.12
C VAL A 59 2.51 -11.07 7.11
N ALA A 60 2.08 -11.33 8.33
CA ALA A 60 2.91 -12.00 9.34
C ALA A 60 2.67 -13.50 9.30
N VAL A 61 3.75 -14.25 9.12
CA VAL A 61 3.73 -15.71 8.98
C VAL A 61 4.58 -16.34 10.07
N ASP A 62 4.05 -17.37 10.73
CA ASP A 62 4.81 -18.20 11.67
C ASP A 62 5.94 -18.93 10.92
N ALA A 63 7.18 -18.67 11.32
CA ALA A 63 8.37 -19.16 10.62
C ALA A 63 8.53 -20.70 10.69
N THR A 64 7.90 -21.35 11.67
CA THR A 64 7.97 -22.81 11.84
C THR A 64 6.88 -23.52 11.02
N THR A 65 5.66 -22.98 11.04
CA THR A 65 4.48 -23.66 10.47
C THR A 65 4.10 -23.14 9.09
N GLY A 66 4.54 -21.94 8.71
CA GLY A 66 4.13 -21.25 7.49
C GLY A 66 2.70 -20.71 7.56
N GLN A 67 2.06 -20.71 8.73
CA GLN A 67 0.70 -20.22 8.90
C GLN A 67 0.66 -18.70 9.05
N VAL A 68 -0.29 -18.04 8.37
CA VAL A 68 -0.55 -16.61 8.58
C VAL A 68 -1.10 -16.39 9.97
N ARG A 69 -0.46 -15.50 10.74
CA ARG A 69 -0.88 -15.10 12.08
C ARG A 69 -1.79 -13.87 12.02
N TRP A 70 -1.43 -12.90 11.21
CA TRP A 70 -2.23 -11.71 10.92
C TRP A 70 -1.81 -11.11 9.56
N HIS A 71 -2.63 -10.25 9.03
CA HIS A 71 -2.27 -9.39 7.91
C HIS A 71 -2.92 -8.01 8.08
N PHE A 72 -2.26 -7.01 7.56
CA PHE A 72 -2.75 -5.63 7.50
C PHE A 72 -2.65 -5.14 6.05
N GLN A 73 -3.78 -4.82 5.44
CA GLN A 73 -3.85 -4.38 4.06
C GLN A 73 -3.70 -2.86 3.98
N THR A 74 -2.76 -2.36 3.20
CA THR A 74 -2.49 -0.92 3.02
C THR A 74 -3.22 -0.32 1.84
N THR A 75 -3.75 -1.17 0.93
CA THR A 75 -4.59 -0.78 -0.20
C THR A 75 -5.61 -1.87 -0.46
N HIS A 76 -6.89 -1.56 -0.30
CA HIS A 76 -7.97 -2.46 -0.64
C HIS A 76 -8.19 -2.50 -2.15
N HIS A 77 -8.30 -3.70 -2.72
CA HIS A 77 -8.55 -3.89 -4.15
C HIS A 77 -7.71 -2.96 -5.02
N ASP A 78 -6.39 -3.12 -4.90
CA ASP A 78 -5.40 -2.19 -5.46
C ASP A 78 -5.48 -2.14 -7.00
N LEU A 79 -5.78 -0.96 -7.54
CA LEU A 79 -5.86 -0.65 -8.97
C LEU A 79 -4.76 0.33 -9.42
N TRP A 80 -3.76 0.58 -8.57
CA TRP A 80 -2.75 1.62 -8.77
C TRP A 80 -1.33 1.06 -8.78
N ASP A 81 -1.16 -0.25 -8.55
CA ASP A 81 0.15 -0.87 -8.34
C ASP A 81 0.86 -0.26 -7.10
N PHE A 82 0.10 -0.16 -6.01
CA PHE A 82 0.59 0.39 -4.75
C PHE A 82 1.18 -0.68 -3.82
N ASP A 83 2.07 -1.49 -4.38
CA ASP A 83 2.85 -2.48 -3.64
C ASP A 83 3.42 -1.96 -2.32
N LEU A 84 3.78 -2.87 -1.43
CA LEU A 84 4.70 -2.58 -0.34
C LEU A 84 6.15 -2.84 -0.79
N PRO A 85 6.88 -1.80 -1.21
CA PRO A 85 8.12 -1.96 -1.95
C PRO A 85 9.36 -2.04 -1.06
N SER A 86 9.18 -1.96 0.27
CA SER A 86 10.28 -1.79 1.22
C SER A 86 10.26 -2.85 2.31
N GLN A 87 11.44 -3.15 2.85
CA GLN A 87 11.59 -4.03 4.01
C GLN A 87 10.84 -3.45 5.21
N PRO A 88 9.96 -4.23 5.88
CA PRO A 88 9.38 -3.82 7.16
C PRO A 88 10.48 -3.59 8.20
N LEU A 89 10.51 -2.42 8.85
CA LEU A 89 11.45 -2.14 9.91
C LEU A 89 10.87 -2.59 11.25
N LEU A 90 11.66 -3.34 12.03
CA LEU A 90 11.27 -3.83 13.37
C LEU A 90 12.02 -3.04 14.44
N TYR A 91 11.30 -2.59 15.46
CA TYR A 91 11.87 -1.83 16.57
C TYR A 91 11.14 -2.13 17.89
N ASP A 92 11.87 -2.21 19.00
CA ASP A 92 11.31 -2.28 20.34
C ASP A 92 11.23 -0.85 20.89
N LEU A 93 10.09 -0.17 20.70
CA LEU A 93 9.89 1.22 21.09
C LEU A 93 9.78 1.33 22.61
N PRO A 94 10.63 2.12 23.30
CA PRO A 94 10.50 2.36 24.72
C PRO A 94 9.11 2.91 25.09
N ASP A 95 8.46 2.33 26.11
CA ASP A 95 7.13 2.71 26.56
C ASP A 95 7.11 3.80 27.65
N GLY A 96 8.31 4.28 28.02
CA GLY A 96 8.49 5.28 29.09
C GLY A 96 8.35 4.75 30.51
N THR A 97 8.03 3.47 30.70
CA THR A 97 7.86 2.81 32.01
C THR A 97 8.95 1.80 32.32
N GLY A 98 9.93 1.66 31.43
CA GLY A 98 11.02 0.69 31.49
C GLY A 98 10.76 -0.57 30.67
N GLY A 99 9.62 -0.67 29.99
CA GLY A 99 9.27 -1.69 29.02
C GLY A 99 9.43 -1.22 27.59
N THR A 100 8.99 -2.05 26.64
CA THR A 100 8.98 -1.74 25.22
C THR A 100 7.72 -2.25 24.53
N THR A 101 7.27 -1.52 23.51
CA THR A 101 6.23 -1.95 22.58
C THR A 101 6.87 -2.49 21.31
N PRO A 102 6.51 -3.71 20.87
CA PRO A 102 7.06 -4.30 19.66
C PRO A 102 6.43 -3.62 18.43
N VAL A 103 7.21 -2.82 17.70
CA VAL A 103 6.76 -2.01 16.58
C VAL A 103 7.24 -2.57 15.25
N LEU A 104 6.38 -2.51 14.23
CA LEU A 104 6.71 -2.66 12.83
C LEU A 104 6.37 -1.34 12.13
N VAL A 105 7.32 -0.80 11.35
CA VAL A 105 7.11 0.38 10.51
C VAL A 105 7.21 -0.03 9.06
N GLN A 106 6.18 0.28 8.28
CA GLN A 106 6.08 -0.01 6.85
C GLN A 106 5.79 1.26 6.07
N THR A 107 6.58 1.50 5.04
CA THR A 107 6.30 2.54 4.03
C THR A 107 5.61 1.94 2.82
N SER A 108 4.84 2.75 2.13
CA SER A 108 4.05 2.33 0.98
C SER A 108 4.25 3.25 -0.23
N LYS A 109 3.94 2.76 -1.43
CA LYS A 109 4.01 3.55 -2.66
C LYS A 109 3.08 4.78 -2.63
N GLN A 110 2.00 4.74 -1.86
CA GLN A 110 1.11 5.91 -1.66
C GLN A 110 1.80 7.08 -0.93
N GLY A 111 3.00 6.89 -0.39
CA GLY A 111 3.67 7.89 0.43
C GLY A 111 3.20 7.89 1.88
N MET A 112 2.56 6.83 2.34
CA MET A 112 2.10 6.66 3.72
C MET A 112 3.07 5.82 4.53
N ILE A 113 3.09 6.05 5.84
CA ILE A 113 3.87 5.28 6.82
C ILE A 113 2.88 4.64 7.78
N PHE A 114 2.90 3.31 7.87
CA PHE A 114 2.08 2.56 8.81
C PHE A 114 2.94 2.08 9.97
N MET A 115 2.50 2.35 11.20
CA MET A 115 3.15 1.90 12.43
C MET A 115 2.22 0.95 13.15
N LEU A 116 2.61 -0.33 13.19
CA LEU A 116 1.79 -1.42 13.73
C LEU A 116 2.47 -2.09 14.93
N ASN A 117 1.68 -2.67 15.81
CA ASN A 117 2.17 -3.66 16.76
C ASN A 117 2.54 -4.93 15.95
N ARG A 118 3.82 -5.33 15.98
CA ARG A 118 4.29 -6.43 15.15
C ARG A 118 3.85 -7.81 15.64
N GLU A 119 3.33 -7.93 16.88
CA GLU A 119 2.76 -9.17 17.39
C GLU A 119 1.33 -9.40 16.92
N SER A 120 0.51 -8.33 16.89
CA SER A 120 -0.94 -8.43 16.61
C SER A 120 -1.35 -7.91 15.23
N GLY A 121 -0.53 -7.04 14.61
CA GLY A 121 -0.90 -6.31 13.38
C GLY A 121 -1.77 -5.08 13.62
N GLU A 122 -2.12 -4.77 14.86
CA GLU A 122 -2.94 -3.61 15.19
C GLU A 122 -2.18 -2.29 15.00
N PRO A 123 -2.81 -1.25 14.42
CA PRO A 123 -2.20 0.07 14.29
C PRO A 123 -1.85 0.68 15.66
N LEU A 124 -0.61 1.16 15.80
CA LEU A 124 -0.13 1.95 16.94
C LEU A 124 -0.22 3.45 16.69
N ALA A 125 -0.23 3.86 15.43
CA ALA A 125 -0.57 5.19 14.99
C ALA A 125 -1.94 5.15 14.30
N GLU A 126 -2.68 6.25 14.35
CA GLU A 126 -4.04 6.28 13.82
C GLU A 126 -4.07 5.96 12.32
N VAL A 127 -4.96 5.04 11.95
CA VAL A 127 -5.33 4.72 10.57
C VAL A 127 -6.84 4.86 10.44
N GLN A 128 -7.30 5.63 9.46
CA GLN A 128 -8.71 5.87 9.20
C GLN A 128 -9.11 5.27 7.86
N GLU A 129 -10.24 4.57 7.84
CA GLU A 129 -10.90 4.16 6.60
C GLU A 129 -11.66 5.35 6.02
N LEU A 130 -11.13 5.97 4.97
CA LEU A 130 -11.74 7.13 4.34
C LEU A 130 -12.36 6.77 3.00
N PRO A 131 -13.54 7.36 2.66
CA PRO A 131 -14.15 7.18 1.34
C PRO A 131 -13.21 7.64 0.23
N VAL A 132 -13.21 6.92 -0.88
CA VAL A 132 -12.37 7.22 -2.05
C VAL A 132 -13.19 7.34 -3.33
N PRO A 133 -12.67 8.04 -4.36
CA PRO A 133 -13.34 8.16 -5.64
C PRO A 133 -13.68 6.80 -6.23
N GLN A 134 -14.87 6.68 -6.79
CA GLN A 134 -15.34 5.49 -7.48
C GLN A 134 -15.18 5.64 -8.98
N GLY A 135 -14.80 4.57 -9.68
CA GLY A 135 -14.66 4.54 -11.12
C GLY A 135 -15.91 3.97 -11.82
N HIS A 136 -15.82 3.89 -13.14
CA HIS A 136 -16.92 3.43 -14.00
C HIS A 136 -16.44 2.52 -15.14
N VAL A 137 -15.30 1.85 -14.98
CA VAL A 137 -14.79 0.91 -15.98
C VAL A 137 -15.68 -0.35 -15.96
N PRO A 138 -16.19 -0.80 -17.11
CA PRO A 138 -17.03 -1.99 -17.16
C PRO A 138 -16.34 -3.24 -16.63
N GLY A 139 -17.01 -3.98 -15.77
CA GLY A 139 -16.50 -5.20 -15.16
C GLY A 139 -15.55 -4.99 -13.98
N GLU A 140 -15.17 -3.73 -13.67
CA GLU A 140 -14.33 -3.41 -12.52
C GLU A 140 -15.16 -3.25 -11.24
N ARG A 141 -14.52 -3.58 -10.11
CA ARG A 141 -15.02 -3.35 -8.76
C ARG A 141 -14.17 -2.27 -8.09
N TYR A 142 -14.74 -1.54 -7.16
CA TYR A 142 -14.03 -0.48 -6.44
C TYR A 142 -14.25 -0.64 -4.94
N ALA A 143 -13.15 -0.56 -4.16
CA ALA A 143 -13.27 -0.47 -2.72
C ALA A 143 -13.94 0.86 -2.34
N PRO A 144 -14.93 0.87 -1.43
CA PRO A 144 -15.60 2.10 -1.04
C PRO A 144 -14.73 3.03 -0.19
N THR A 145 -13.78 2.46 0.53
CA THR A 145 -12.83 3.16 1.40
C THR A 145 -11.43 2.65 1.19
N GLN A 146 -10.45 3.42 1.66
CA GLN A 146 -9.06 3.01 1.72
C GLN A 146 -8.46 3.41 3.07
N PRO A 147 -7.49 2.63 3.60
CA PRO A 147 -6.81 2.97 4.83
C PRO A 147 -5.86 4.17 4.62
N HIS A 148 -6.07 5.21 5.41
CA HIS A 148 -5.23 6.39 5.45
C HIS A 148 -4.49 6.45 6.79
N SER A 149 -3.16 6.43 6.73
CA SER A 149 -2.32 6.61 7.92
C SER A 149 -2.35 8.10 8.33
N THR A 150 -3.27 8.46 9.22
CA THR A 150 -3.48 9.84 9.68
C THR A 150 -2.63 10.18 10.90
N GLY A 151 -2.15 9.18 11.64
CA GLY A 151 -1.28 9.34 12.80
C GLY A 151 0.21 9.42 12.49
N MET A 152 0.61 9.30 11.21
CA MET A 152 1.99 9.36 10.76
C MET A 152 2.17 10.40 9.64
N PRO A 153 3.38 10.92 9.41
CA PRO A 153 3.64 11.80 8.27
C PRO A 153 3.32 11.14 6.93
N ASN A 154 2.74 11.91 6.02
CA ASN A 154 2.56 11.52 4.62
C ASN A 154 3.61 12.23 3.75
N ILE A 155 4.21 11.51 2.81
CA ILE A 155 5.31 12.02 1.99
C ILE A 155 4.94 11.90 0.51
N GLY A 156 4.67 13.06 -0.13
CA GLY A 156 4.49 13.15 -1.58
C GLY A 156 3.15 12.60 -2.10
N ASN A 157 2.10 12.61 -1.28
CA ASN A 157 0.76 12.15 -1.67
C ASN A 157 -0.31 13.26 -1.63
N GLN A 158 0.09 14.52 -1.73
CA GLN A 158 -0.86 15.64 -1.82
C GLN A 158 -1.72 15.54 -3.09
N THR A 159 -2.96 16.01 -2.99
CA THR A 159 -3.81 16.18 -4.18
C THR A 159 -3.29 17.34 -5.01
N LEU A 160 -2.86 17.04 -6.23
CA LEU A 160 -2.34 18.05 -7.17
C LEU A 160 -3.46 18.96 -7.67
N LYS A 161 -3.10 20.20 -7.96
CA LYS A 161 -3.94 21.23 -8.58
C LYS A 161 -3.31 21.70 -9.87
N GLU A 162 -4.11 22.31 -10.73
CA GLU A 162 -3.61 22.93 -11.96
C GLU A 162 -2.45 23.90 -11.72
N SER A 163 -2.51 24.65 -10.60
CA SER A 163 -1.44 25.59 -10.20
C SER A 163 -0.10 24.94 -9.91
N ASP A 164 -0.09 23.63 -9.61
CA ASP A 164 1.11 22.88 -9.25
C ASP A 164 1.88 22.39 -10.49
N MET A 165 1.27 22.55 -11.66
CA MET A 165 1.89 22.15 -12.92
C MET A 165 3.06 23.06 -13.25
N TRP A 166 4.21 22.43 -13.49
CA TRP A 166 5.47 23.10 -13.79
C TRP A 166 5.74 23.07 -15.32
N GLY A 167 6.58 24.01 -15.77
CA GLY A 167 7.11 24.06 -17.13
C GLY A 167 8.41 24.87 -17.17
N ALA A 168 9.33 24.51 -18.06
CA ALA A 168 10.61 25.22 -18.25
C ALA A 168 10.40 26.65 -18.78
N THR A 169 9.30 26.87 -19.51
CA THR A 169 8.86 28.17 -19.99
C THR A 169 7.38 28.38 -19.66
N PRO A 170 6.85 29.62 -19.70
CA PRO A 170 5.42 29.85 -19.55
C PRO A 170 4.54 29.08 -20.56
N PHE A 171 5.05 28.81 -21.75
CA PHE A 171 4.33 28.03 -22.76
C PHE A 171 4.26 26.56 -22.38
N ASP A 172 5.36 25.96 -21.92
CA ASP A 172 5.38 24.58 -21.42
C ASP A 172 4.45 24.42 -20.22
N GLN A 173 4.50 25.37 -19.28
CA GLN A 173 3.61 25.37 -18.13
C GLN A 173 2.14 25.43 -18.56
N LEU A 174 1.80 26.29 -19.52
CA LEU A 174 0.43 26.35 -20.04
C LEU A 174 -0.02 25.02 -20.65
N LEU A 175 0.83 24.37 -21.44
CA LEU A 175 0.54 23.06 -22.02
C LEU A 175 0.32 22.00 -20.94
N CYS A 176 1.18 21.97 -19.90
CA CYS A 176 1.01 21.06 -18.76
C CYS A 176 -0.30 21.32 -18.00
N ARG A 177 -0.69 22.58 -17.80
CA ARG A 177 -1.95 22.95 -17.14
C ARG A 177 -3.16 22.55 -17.97
N ILE A 178 -3.10 22.69 -19.29
CA ILE A 178 -4.16 22.23 -20.21
C ILE A 178 -4.27 20.71 -20.12
N ALA A 179 -3.16 19.98 -20.24
CA ALA A 179 -3.15 18.53 -20.13
C ALA A 179 -3.69 18.03 -18.77
N PHE A 180 -3.34 18.71 -17.68
CA PHE A 180 -3.85 18.36 -16.34
C PHE A 180 -5.38 18.46 -16.28
N LYS A 181 -5.99 19.48 -16.91
CA LYS A 181 -7.44 19.66 -16.92
C LYS A 181 -8.19 18.58 -17.70
N ASP A 182 -7.52 17.95 -18.65
CA ASP A 182 -8.09 16.86 -19.44
C ASP A 182 -7.99 15.50 -18.72
N MET A 183 -7.28 15.43 -17.59
CA MET A 183 -7.09 14.21 -16.81
C MET A 183 -8.03 14.17 -15.62
N GLN A 184 -8.48 12.97 -15.26
CA GLN A 184 -9.11 12.71 -13.96
C GLN A 184 -8.07 12.71 -12.88
N HIS A 185 -8.24 13.56 -11.85
CA HIS A 185 -7.42 13.56 -10.65
C HIS A 185 -8.21 14.07 -9.44
N GLN A 186 -8.41 13.22 -8.44
CA GLN A 186 -9.18 13.50 -7.24
C GLN A 186 -8.41 13.09 -5.97
N GLY A 187 -7.09 12.95 -6.07
CA GLY A 187 -6.20 12.53 -5.00
C GLY A 187 -5.54 11.18 -5.27
N VAL A 188 -4.85 10.66 -4.26
CA VAL A 188 -3.98 9.46 -4.35
C VAL A 188 -4.71 8.21 -4.86
N PHE A 189 -5.97 8.04 -4.50
CA PHE A 189 -6.80 6.90 -4.91
C PHE A 189 -7.77 7.23 -6.06
N THR A 190 -7.38 8.10 -6.98
CA THR A 190 -8.13 8.30 -8.23
C THR A 190 -8.06 7.02 -9.06
N PRO A 191 -9.18 6.30 -9.29
CA PRO A 191 -9.11 5.03 -9.99
C PRO A 191 -8.80 5.24 -11.48
N PRO A 192 -8.06 4.30 -12.11
CA PRO A 192 -7.91 4.29 -13.57
C PRO A 192 -9.27 4.30 -14.27
N GLY A 193 -9.37 5.06 -15.36
CA GLY A 193 -10.59 5.21 -16.13
C GLY A 193 -10.40 4.86 -17.61
N MET A 194 -11.47 4.99 -18.40
CA MET A 194 -11.40 4.83 -19.86
C MET A 194 -10.77 6.03 -20.58
N GLY A 195 -10.62 7.14 -19.89
CA GLY A 195 -9.96 8.36 -20.35
C GLY A 195 -8.64 8.59 -19.60
N PRO A 196 -7.92 9.69 -19.93
CA PRO A 196 -6.71 10.06 -19.25
C PRO A 196 -6.94 10.21 -17.74
N THR A 197 -6.13 9.52 -16.95
CA THR A 197 -6.15 9.58 -15.48
C THR A 197 -4.75 9.91 -14.98
N LEU A 198 -4.65 10.87 -14.08
CA LEU A 198 -3.40 11.21 -13.42
C LEU A 198 -3.32 10.49 -12.08
N GLN A 199 -2.42 9.53 -11.97
CA GLN A 199 -2.04 8.88 -10.73
C GLN A 199 -0.88 9.62 -10.08
N PHE A 200 -1.09 10.09 -8.84
CA PHE A 200 -0.05 10.75 -8.05
C PHE A 200 -0.19 10.36 -6.56
N PRO A 201 0.88 9.75 -5.94
CA PRO A 201 2.12 9.30 -6.62
C PRO A 201 1.85 8.28 -7.71
N GLY A 202 2.73 8.20 -8.71
CA GLY A 202 2.63 7.19 -9.76
C GLY A 202 2.97 5.77 -9.25
N SER A 203 2.91 4.77 -10.12
CA SER A 203 3.18 3.36 -9.79
C SER A 203 4.60 3.07 -9.28
N LEU A 204 5.55 3.94 -9.56
CA LEU A 204 6.89 3.89 -8.94
C LEU A 204 6.87 4.32 -7.47
N GLY A 205 5.84 5.05 -7.07
CA GLY A 205 5.56 5.42 -5.68
C GLY A 205 6.28 6.67 -5.17
N GLY A 206 5.74 7.21 -4.10
CA GLY A 206 6.36 8.29 -3.31
C GLY A 206 7.50 7.76 -2.43
N MET A 207 7.37 6.54 -1.91
CA MET A 207 8.41 5.78 -1.22
C MET A 207 8.58 4.42 -1.88
N ASN A 208 9.82 3.92 -1.93
CA ASN A 208 10.14 2.65 -2.59
C ASN A 208 11.12 1.84 -1.73
N TRP A 209 11.89 0.93 -2.31
CA TRP A 209 12.71 -0.09 -1.65
C TRP A 209 13.77 0.44 -0.65
N GLY A 210 13.99 1.74 -0.58
CA GLY A 210 14.92 2.37 0.37
C GLY A 210 14.55 2.20 1.85
N SER A 211 13.28 1.83 2.14
CA SER A 211 12.77 1.63 3.51
C SER A 211 12.95 2.86 4.42
N VAL A 212 13.07 2.62 5.71
CA VAL A 212 13.28 3.65 6.75
C VAL A 212 14.42 3.25 7.67
N SER A 213 14.97 4.23 8.40
CA SER A 213 15.89 4.01 9.51
C SER A 213 15.35 4.68 10.77
N ILE A 214 15.66 4.12 11.93
CA ILE A 214 15.29 4.69 13.23
C ILE A 214 16.58 5.12 13.94
N ASP A 215 16.56 6.33 14.49
CA ASP A 215 17.51 6.76 15.49
C ASP A 215 17.04 6.22 16.85
N PRO A 216 17.82 5.36 17.53
CA PRO A 216 17.40 4.73 18.78
C PRO A 216 17.62 5.61 20.03
N ILE A 217 18.11 6.87 19.86
CA ILE A 217 18.45 7.77 20.97
C ILE A 217 17.26 8.62 21.38
#